data_055f7bb538c5a1b0695c2d9ffae2693e
#
_entry.id   055f7bb538c5a1b0695c2d9ffae2693e
#
_cell.length_a   1.000
_cell.length_b   1.000
_cell.length_c   1.000
_cell.angle_alpha   90.00
_cell.angle_beta   90.00
_cell.angle_gamma   90.00
#
_symmetry.space_group_name_H-M   'P 1'
#
loop_
_entity.id
_entity.type
_entity.pdbx_description
1 polymer ?
#
loop_
_entity_poly.entity_id
_entity_poly.type
_entity_poly.pdbx_seq_one_letter_code
_entity_poly.pdbx_strand_id
1 'polypeptide(L)'
;MKEVDMNKQVAYWINGFGRAYKRIATPGRVGEPDVSGCVLGIRIEIEGKLPGNKPTPMQFKKLEWWKQAGAITGWYCTFREAQEIVINGLIQHAEGIDEKRKAKILAICKRFKK
;
A
#
# COMPACT_ATOMS: atom_id res chain seq x y z
N MET A 1 8.74 13.57 11.33
CA MET A 1 9.05 12.18 10.90
C MET A 1 9.63 12.22 9.50
N LYS A 2 10.68 11.46 9.26
CA LYS A 2 11.27 11.35 7.94
C LYS A 2 10.40 10.41 7.07
N GLU A 3 10.45 10.62 5.77
CA GLU A 3 9.72 9.77 4.81
C GLU A 3 10.08 8.29 4.96
N VAL A 4 11.37 7.98 5.11
CA VAL A 4 11.84 6.60 5.26
C VAL A 4 11.30 5.96 6.53
N ASP A 5 11.14 6.73 7.62
CA ASP A 5 10.59 6.21 8.88
C ASP A 5 9.10 5.95 8.77
N MET A 6 8.39 6.81 8.06
CA MET A 6 6.96 6.62 7.80
C MET A 6 6.73 5.36 6.96
N ASN A 7 7.55 5.14 5.94
CA ASN A 7 7.44 3.96 5.08
C ASN A 7 7.71 2.67 5.87
N LYS A 8 8.68 2.69 6.78
CA LYS A 8 8.93 1.56 7.68
C LYS A 8 7.73 1.28 8.57
N GLN A 9 7.12 2.32 9.10
CA GLN A 9 5.93 2.20 9.96
C GLN A 9 4.77 1.57 9.19
N VAL A 10 4.57 1.98 7.95
CA VAL A 10 3.52 1.44 7.09
C VAL A 10 3.77 -0.04 6.81
N ALA A 11 5.00 -0.40 6.43
CA ALA A 11 5.35 -1.80 6.18
C ALA A 11 5.18 -2.66 7.43
N TYR A 12 5.62 -2.16 8.58
CA TYR A 12 5.45 -2.86 9.86
C TYR A 12 3.97 -3.13 10.16
N TRP A 13 3.13 -2.12 9.94
CA TRP A 13 1.70 -2.25 10.18
C TRP A 13 1.08 -3.32 9.27
N ILE A 14 1.41 -3.31 7.96
CA ILE A 14 0.91 -4.32 7.02
C ILE A 14 1.36 -5.72 7.43
N ASN A 15 2.57 -5.88 7.96
CA ASN A 15 3.07 -7.16 8.42
C ASN A 15 2.26 -7.76 9.56
N GLY A 16 1.42 -6.99 10.22
CA GLY A 16 0.50 -7.49 11.24
C GLY A 16 -0.63 -8.36 10.67
N PHE A 17 -0.90 -8.27 9.37
CA PHE A 17 -1.98 -9.03 8.73
C PHE A 17 -1.65 -9.48 7.30
N GLY A 18 -0.44 -9.23 6.84
CA GLY A 18 0.05 -9.64 5.53
C GLY A 18 1.56 -9.64 5.53
N ARG A 19 2.16 -9.34 4.38
CA ARG A 19 3.62 -9.20 4.25
C ARG A 19 3.92 -7.91 3.51
N ALA A 20 4.93 -7.18 3.96
CA ALA A 20 5.34 -5.96 3.29
C ALA A 20 6.79 -5.63 3.63
N TYR A 21 7.41 -4.86 2.77
CA TYR A 21 8.74 -4.33 3.00
C TYR A 21 8.87 -2.94 2.37
N LYS A 22 9.78 -2.15 2.89
CA LYS A 22 10.16 -0.88 2.30
C LYS A 22 11.22 -1.16 1.23
N ARG A 23 11.00 -0.66 0.01
CA ARG A 23 12.00 -0.82 -1.05
C ARG A 23 13.23 0.00 -0.75
N ILE A 24 14.38 -0.55 -1.13
CA ILE A 24 15.66 0.14 -1.12
C ILE A 24 15.86 0.71 -2.52
N ALA A 25 16.34 1.95 -2.62
CA ALA A 25 16.66 2.56 -3.90
C ALA A 25 17.66 1.71 -4.65
N THR A 26 17.34 1.34 -5.88
CA THR A 26 18.18 0.49 -6.72
C THR A 26 18.45 1.19 -8.04
N PRO A 27 19.72 1.27 -8.48
CA PRO A 27 20.04 1.84 -9.79
C PRO A 27 19.25 1.14 -10.89
N GLY A 28 18.71 1.90 -11.83
CA GLY A 28 17.93 1.38 -12.94
C GLY A 28 16.47 1.11 -12.63
N ARG A 29 16.03 1.30 -11.39
CA ARG A 29 14.63 1.11 -11.00
C ARG A 29 14.05 2.40 -10.43
N VAL A 30 14.07 3.45 -11.25
CA VAL A 30 13.59 4.77 -10.85
C VAL A 30 12.06 4.77 -10.76
N GLY A 31 11.54 5.36 -9.69
CA GLY A 31 10.11 5.61 -9.56
C GLY A 31 9.27 4.45 -9.02
N GLU A 32 9.87 3.32 -8.62
CA GLU A 32 9.13 2.24 -8.00
C GLU A 32 8.55 2.69 -6.66
N PRO A 33 7.30 2.25 -6.32
CA PRO A 33 6.69 2.63 -5.04
C PRO A 33 7.52 2.22 -3.83
N ASP A 34 7.49 3.02 -2.77
CA ASP A 34 8.33 2.82 -1.58
C ASP A 34 8.00 1.58 -0.78
N VAL A 35 6.72 1.23 -0.70
CA VAL A 35 6.26 0.09 0.09
C VAL A 35 5.57 -0.92 -0.81
N SER A 36 6.06 -2.14 -0.75
CA SER A 36 5.53 -3.27 -1.52
C SER A 36 5.01 -4.32 -0.56
N GLY A 37 3.82 -4.85 -0.82
CA GLY A 37 3.26 -5.86 0.05
C GLY A 37 2.22 -6.73 -0.60
N CYS A 38 1.69 -7.66 0.20
CA CYS A 38 0.64 -8.58 -0.23
C CYS A 38 -0.19 -9.00 0.98
N VAL A 39 -1.51 -8.95 0.82
CA VAL A 39 -2.45 -9.38 1.85
C VAL A 39 -3.44 -10.34 1.20
N LEU A 40 -3.42 -11.60 1.63
CA LEU A 40 -4.34 -12.64 1.14
C LEU A 40 -4.40 -12.69 -0.40
N GLY A 41 -3.24 -12.56 -1.03
CA GLY A 41 -3.12 -12.60 -2.49
C GLY A 41 -3.34 -11.27 -3.19
N ILE A 42 -3.67 -10.21 -2.46
CA ILE A 42 -3.87 -8.88 -3.03
C ILE A 42 -2.60 -8.08 -2.89
N ARG A 43 -2.03 -7.66 -4.02
CA ARG A 43 -0.79 -6.88 -4.06
C ARG A 43 -1.03 -5.43 -3.62
N ILE A 44 -0.07 -4.88 -2.88
CA ILE A 44 -0.10 -3.49 -2.42
C ILE A 44 1.19 -2.81 -2.88
N GLU A 45 1.08 -1.66 -3.56
CA GLU A 45 2.22 -0.88 -4.04
C GLU A 45 1.90 0.59 -3.80
N ILE A 46 2.48 1.17 -2.76
CA ILE A 46 2.13 2.53 -2.33
C ILE A 46 3.37 3.38 -2.08
N GLU A 47 3.22 4.69 -2.29
CA GLU A 47 4.30 5.67 -2.28
C GLU A 47 4.14 6.66 -1.12
N GLY A 48 5.19 6.86 -0.32
CA GLY A 48 5.19 7.85 0.74
C GLY A 48 5.87 9.14 0.32
N LYS A 49 5.32 10.26 0.77
CA LYS A 49 5.87 11.60 0.56
C LYS A 49 5.76 12.41 1.83
N LEU A 50 6.72 13.30 2.06
CA LEU A 50 6.58 14.27 3.14
C LEU A 50 5.49 15.28 2.80
N PRO A 51 4.81 15.83 3.81
CA PRO A 51 3.77 16.84 3.56
C PRO A 51 4.29 18.00 2.69
N GLY A 52 3.48 18.40 1.71
CA GLY A 52 3.84 19.43 0.75
C GLY A 52 4.49 18.91 -0.51
N ASN A 53 4.92 17.64 -0.52
CA ASN A 53 5.50 16.99 -1.70
C ASN A 53 4.49 16.07 -2.36
N LYS A 54 4.72 15.76 -3.63
CA LYS A 54 3.88 14.82 -4.39
C LYS A 54 4.77 13.92 -5.23
N PRO A 55 4.26 12.78 -5.70
CA PRO A 55 5.04 11.91 -6.57
C PRO A 55 5.47 12.61 -7.85
N THR A 56 6.63 12.22 -8.36
CA THR A 56 7.12 12.66 -9.65
C THR A 56 6.30 12.04 -10.78
N PRO A 57 6.38 12.57 -12.02
CA PRO A 57 5.68 11.94 -13.14
C PRO A 57 6.01 10.45 -13.31
N MET A 58 7.28 10.06 -13.12
CA MET A 58 7.67 8.66 -13.23
C MET A 58 7.06 7.82 -12.10
N GLN A 59 7.00 8.37 -10.88
CA GLN A 59 6.37 7.67 -9.76
C GLN A 59 4.87 7.47 -9.99
N PHE A 60 4.17 8.50 -10.51
CA PHE A 60 2.76 8.37 -10.88
C PHE A 60 2.57 7.30 -11.95
N LYS A 61 3.47 7.24 -12.94
CA LYS A 61 3.41 6.26 -14.02
C LYS A 61 3.56 4.82 -13.47
N LYS A 62 4.50 4.61 -12.57
CA LYS A 62 4.71 3.31 -11.93
C LYS A 62 3.50 2.89 -11.10
N LEU A 63 2.91 3.81 -10.34
CA LEU A 63 1.69 3.53 -9.60
C LEU A 63 0.56 3.12 -10.53
N GLU A 64 0.40 3.80 -11.66
CA GLU A 64 -0.64 3.45 -12.64
C GLU A 64 -0.40 2.06 -13.24
N TRP A 65 0.85 1.72 -13.56
CA TRP A 65 1.18 0.40 -14.08
C TRP A 65 0.84 -0.70 -13.06
N TRP A 66 1.16 -0.47 -11.78
CA TRP A 66 0.81 -1.42 -10.73
C TRP A 66 -0.70 -1.55 -10.56
N LYS A 67 -1.42 -0.43 -10.65
CA LYS A 67 -2.88 -0.43 -10.57
C LYS A 67 -3.48 -1.26 -11.70
N GLN A 68 -3.02 -1.07 -12.93
CA GLN A 68 -3.48 -1.84 -14.08
C GLN A 68 -3.18 -3.33 -13.94
N ALA A 69 -2.10 -3.67 -13.25
CA ALA A 69 -1.73 -5.06 -12.97
C ALA A 69 -2.56 -5.68 -11.83
N GLY A 70 -3.43 -4.90 -11.18
CA GLY A 70 -4.34 -5.40 -10.16
C GLY A 70 -3.96 -5.07 -8.73
N ALA A 71 -2.91 -4.26 -8.51
CA ALA A 71 -2.49 -3.91 -7.17
C ALA A 71 -3.33 -2.78 -6.56
N ILE A 72 -3.39 -2.76 -5.24
CA ILE A 72 -3.84 -1.59 -4.49
C ILE A 72 -2.72 -0.56 -4.58
N THR A 73 -3.02 0.64 -5.10
CA THR A 73 -2.03 1.69 -5.27
C THR A 73 -2.51 3.00 -4.68
N GLY A 74 -1.56 3.88 -4.39
CA GLY A 74 -1.84 5.23 -3.91
C GLY A 74 -0.58 5.87 -3.38
N TRP A 75 -0.70 7.11 -2.94
CA TRP A 75 0.39 7.79 -2.28
C TRP A 75 -0.13 8.54 -1.06
N TYR A 76 0.73 8.74 -0.08
CA TYR A 76 0.33 9.24 1.22
C TYR A 76 1.42 10.16 1.80
N CYS A 77 0.97 11.10 2.62
CA CYS A 77 1.87 11.98 3.38
C CYS A 77 1.83 11.66 4.86
N THR A 78 0.85 10.87 5.32
CA THR A 78 0.71 10.48 6.71
C THR A 78 0.45 8.98 6.82
N PHE A 79 0.75 8.43 7.97
CA PHE A 79 0.47 7.02 8.27
C PHE A 79 -1.03 6.72 8.13
N ARG A 80 -1.88 7.64 8.60
CA ARG A 80 -3.33 7.46 8.49
C ARG A 80 -3.80 7.37 7.06
N GLU A 81 -3.26 8.23 6.18
CA GLU A 81 -3.58 8.16 4.75
C GLU A 81 -3.18 6.81 4.14
N ALA A 82 -2.02 6.28 4.54
CA ALA A 82 -1.58 4.97 4.09
C ALA A 82 -2.56 3.87 4.55
N GLN A 83 -3.00 3.94 5.79
CA GLN A 83 -3.97 2.98 6.32
C GLN A 83 -5.29 3.03 5.53
N GLU A 84 -5.76 4.24 5.22
CA GLU A 84 -6.99 4.41 4.44
C GLU A 84 -6.88 3.81 3.04
N ILE A 85 -5.73 4.02 2.36
CA ILE A 85 -5.49 3.44 1.04
C ILE A 85 -5.58 1.91 1.10
N VAL A 86 -4.88 1.31 2.05
CA VAL A 86 -4.84 -0.15 2.17
C VAL A 86 -6.20 -0.72 2.53
N ILE A 87 -6.86 -0.15 3.53
CA ILE A 87 -8.16 -0.65 4.00
C ILE A 87 -9.22 -0.51 2.91
N ASN A 88 -9.32 0.66 2.28
CA ASN A 88 -10.29 0.89 1.20
C ASN A 88 -9.99 -0.03 0.01
N GLY A 89 -8.73 -0.21 -0.32
CA GLY A 89 -8.32 -1.11 -1.40
C GLY A 89 -8.67 -2.57 -1.12
N LEU A 90 -8.45 -3.03 0.11
CA LEU A 90 -8.81 -4.39 0.51
C LEU A 90 -10.32 -4.60 0.41
N ILE A 91 -11.12 -3.64 0.84
CA ILE A 91 -12.59 -3.72 0.77
C ILE A 91 -13.02 -3.85 -0.70
N GLN A 92 -12.46 -3.03 -1.59
CA GLN A 92 -12.79 -3.08 -3.01
C GLN A 92 -12.41 -4.42 -3.63
N HIS A 93 -11.24 -4.95 -3.32
CA HIS A 93 -10.78 -6.23 -3.86
C HIS A 93 -11.56 -7.42 -3.29
N ALA A 94 -12.14 -7.27 -2.10
CA ALA A 94 -12.90 -8.34 -1.47
C ALA A 94 -14.13 -8.76 -2.29
N GLU A 95 -14.64 -7.86 -3.12
CA GLU A 95 -15.81 -8.13 -3.96
C GLU A 95 -15.56 -9.20 -5.03
N GLY A 96 -14.33 -9.41 -5.43
CA GLY A 96 -13.99 -10.33 -6.53
C GLY A 96 -13.30 -11.62 -6.09
N ILE A 97 -13.26 -11.94 -4.79
CA ILE A 97 -12.52 -13.09 -4.29
C ILE A 97 -13.44 -14.07 -3.57
N ASP A 98 -12.92 -15.27 -3.25
CA ASP A 98 -13.69 -16.30 -2.59
C ASP A 98 -14.15 -15.88 -1.18
N GLU A 99 -15.23 -16.51 -0.69
CA GLU A 99 -15.87 -16.15 0.57
C GLU A 99 -14.94 -16.30 1.77
N LYS A 100 -14.06 -17.30 1.77
CA LYS A 100 -13.14 -17.54 2.86
C LYS A 100 -12.14 -16.39 3.03
N ARG A 101 -11.51 -15.96 1.93
CA ARG A 101 -10.59 -14.84 1.95
C ARG A 101 -11.31 -13.52 2.20
N LYS A 102 -12.51 -13.37 1.64
CA LYS A 102 -13.33 -12.18 1.87
C LYS A 102 -13.63 -12.00 3.36
N ALA A 103 -14.02 -13.08 4.05
CA ALA A 103 -14.28 -13.02 5.48
C ALA A 103 -13.05 -12.57 6.26
N LYS A 104 -11.86 -13.09 5.90
CA LYS A 104 -10.60 -12.70 6.55
C LYS A 104 -10.27 -11.22 6.31
N ILE A 105 -10.48 -10.73 5.09
CA ILE A 105 -10.25 -9.32 4.74
C ILE A 105 -11.18 -8.42 5.55
N LEU A 106 -12.46 -8.76 5.60
CA LEU A 106 -13.43 -7.96 6.34
C LEU A 106 -13.09 -7.92 7.85
N ALA A 107 -12.59 -9.03 8.39
CA ALA A 107 -12.15 -9.08 9.78
C ALA A 107 -10.95 -8.14 10.02
N ILE A 108 -10.00 -8.09 9.09
CA ILE A 108 -8.86 -7.17 9.17
C ILE A 108 -9.36 -5.73 9.14
N CYS A 109 -10.21 -5.39 8.18
CA CYS A 109 -10.72 -4.04 7.99
C CYS A 109 -11.50 -3.56 9.22
N LYS A 110 -12.27 -4.44 9.83
CA LYS A 110 -13.08 -4.13 11.01
C LYS A 110 -12.22 -3.68 12.19
N ARG A 111 -11.00 -4.21 12.33
CA ARG A 111 -10.10 -3.82 13.41
C ARG A 111 -9.63 -2.37 13.31
N PHE A 112 -9.64 -1.79 12.09
CA PHE A 112 -9.15 -0.44 11.84
C PHE A 112 -10.27 0.58 11.62
N LYS A 113 -11.52 0.15 11.63
CA LYS A 113 -12.67 1.04 11.59
C LYS A 113 -13.05 1.43 13.01
N LYS A 114 -13.15 2.71 13.23
CA LYS A 114 -13.66 3.24 14.48
C LYS A 114 -14.85 4.14 14.22
#